data_e831395582fb773a39eb7f0bd224c343
#
_entry.id   e831395582fb773a39eb7f0bd224c343
#
_cell.length_a   1.000
_cell.length_b   1.000
_cell.length_c   1.000
_cell.angle_alpha   90.00
_cell.angle_beta   90.00
_cell.angle_gamma   90.00
#
_symmetry.space_group_name_H-M   'P 1'
#
loop_
_entity.id
_entity.type
_entity.pdbx_description
1 polymer ?
#
loop_
_entity_poly.entity_id
_entity_poly.type
_entity_poly.pdbx_seq_one_letter_code
_entity_poly.pdbx_strand_id
1 'polypeptide(L)'
;SVNCCITSPPYYALRDYGVDGQIGREETPALYVERLTSIFREVRRVLTPDGTLWLNIADTYAGKGNQGESLDPKYPNGRTGQVVALNGKVEGCKAKDMIGVPWLLAFALRADGWYLRSDIIWMKANPMPESTKDRPSRCYEHIFLLSKSRRYYYDAAAIAEPVAASTPARMKRGFGAGNKYSADIPGQKHQH
;
A
#
# COMPACT_ATOMS: atom_id res chain seq x y z
N SER A 1 -7.22 -19.73 -16.32
CA SER A 1 -6.00 -18.98 -15.99
C SER A 1 -6.22 -17.49 -16.22
N VAL A 2 -5.72 -16.70 -15.31
CA VAL A 2 -5.88 -15.25 -15.25
C VAL A 2 -4.50 -14.63 -15.39
N ASN A 3 -4.35 -13.59 -16.24
CA ASN A 3 -3.05 -12.96 -16.46
C ASN A 3 -2.73 -11.88 -15.41
N CYS A 4 -3.77 -11.20 -14.89
CA CYS A 4 -3.60 -10.11 -13.96
C CYS A 4 -4.79 -10.05 -13.00
N CYS A 5 -4.52 -9.70 -11.75
CA CYS A 5 -5.54 -9.33 -10.76
C CYS A 5 -5.23 -7.91 -10.26
N ILE A 6 -6.22 -7.02 -10.37
CA ILE A 6 -6.17 -5.66 -9.82
C ILE A 6 -7.28 -5.56 -8.80
N THR A 7 -6.96 -5.25 -7.55
CA THR A 7 -7.97 -5.26 -6.49
C THR A 7 -7.64 -4.31 -5.35
N SER A 8 -8.69 -3.87 -4.66
CA SER A 8 -8.60 -3.20 -3.37
C SER A 8 -9.55 -3.92 -2.40
N PRO A 9 -9.03 -4.77 -1.51
CA PRO A 9 -9.85 -5.46 -0.53
C PRO A 9 -10.47 -4.46 0.46
N PRO A 10 -11.50 -4.84 1.21
CA PRO A 10 -11.98 -4.02 2.32
C PRO A 10 -10.83 -3.69 3.27
N TYR A 11 -10.61 -2.41 3.55
CA TYR A 11 -9.50 -1.97 4.39
C TYR A 11 -9.80 -2.25 5.87
N TYR A 12 -8.75 -2.55 6.61
CA TYR A 12 -8.84 -2.83 8.03
C TYR A 12 -9.45 -1.66 8.80
N ALA A 13 -10.52 -1.95 9.56
CA ALA A 13 -11.24 -0.99 10.41
C ALA A 13 -11.75 0.27 9.70
N LEU A 14 -11.95 0.23 8.38
CA LEU A 14 -12.37 1.43 7.65
C LEU A 14 -13.89 1.49 7.47
N ARG A 15 -14.57 0.40 7.15
CA ARG A 15 -16.01 0.40 6.89
C ARG A 15 -16.71 -0.80 7.49
N ASP A 16 -17.93 -0.54 7.99
CA ASP A 16 -18.88 -1.57 8.34
C ASP A 16 -19.92 -1.69 7.22
N TYR A 17 -20.01 -2.86 6.62
CA TYR A 17 -20.99 -3.16 5.58
C TYR A 17 -22.25 -3.84 6.15
N GLY A 18 -22.28 -4.09 7.47
CA GLY A 18 -23.39 -4.73 8.17
C GLY A 18 -23.60 -6.19 7.81
N VAL A 19 -22.56 -6.88 7.37
CA VAL A 19 -22.60 -8.30 6.99
C VAL A 19 -21.70 -9.11 7.93
N ASP A 20 -22.26 -10.17 8.51
CA ASP A 20 -21.50 -11.06 9.37
C ASP A 20 -20.31 -11.68 8.62
N GLY A 21 -19.18 -11.72 9.29
CA GLY A 21 -17.96 -12.28 8.71
C GLY A 21 -17.36 -11.43 7.60
N GLN A 22 -17.69 -10.15 7.46
CA GLN A 22 -17.03 -9.26 6.51
C GLN A 22 -15.53 -9.14 6.77
N ILE A 23 -14.77 -8.92 5.71
CA ILE A 23 -13.34 -8.62 5.77
C ILE A 23 -13.14 -7.17 6.24
N GLY A 24 -12.10 -6.93 7.05
CA GLY A 24 -11.75 -5.62 7.56
C GLY A 24 -12.31 -5.33 8.95
N ARG A 25 -12.96 -6.33 9.60
CA ARG A 25 -13.50 -6.23 10.96
C ARG A 25 -12.89 -7.26 11.91
N GLU A 26 -11.80 -7.88 11.52
CA GLU A 26 -11.07 -8.81 12.36
C GLU A 26 -10.59 -8.11 13.64
N GLU A 27 -10.52 -8.86 14.75
CA GLU A 27 -10.14 -8.34 16.07
C GLU A 27 -8.74 -7.73 16.08
N THR A 28 -7.83 -8.27 15.26
CA THR A 28 -6.45 -7.81 15.20
C THR A 28 -5.99 -7.61 13.76
N PRO A 29 -5.01 -6.71 13.52
CA PRO A 29 -4.37 -6.57 12.21
C PRO A 29 -3.74 -7.88 11.72
N ALA A 30 -3.24 -8.71 12.65
CA ALA A 30 -2.64 -10.01 12.31
C ALA A 30 -3.68 -10.96 11.71
N LEU A 31 -4.85 -11.10 12.32
CA LEU A 31 -5.95 -11.92 11.79
C LEU A 31 -6.45 -11.41 10.43
N TYR A 32 -6.53 -10.10 10.25
CA TYR A 32 -6.87 -9.51 8.96
C TYR A 32 -5.84 -9.87 7.88
N VAL A 33 -4.56 -9.73 8.19
CA VAL A 33 -3.46 -10.08 7.27
C VAL A 33 -3.47 -11.56 6.94
N GLU A 34 -3.66 -12.43 7.93
CA GLU A 34 -3.77 -13.89 7.73
C GLU A 34 -4.92 -14.23 6.78
N ARG A 35 -6.09 -13.65 7.02
CA ARG A 35 -7.28 -13.85 6.20
C ARG A 35 -7.06 -13.41 4.76
N LEU A 36 -6.51 -12.22 4.54
CA LEU A 36 -6.20 -11.75 3.19
C LEU A 36 -5.11 -12.61 2.53
N THR A 37 -4.10 -13.04 3.27
CA THR A 37 -3.08 -13.93 2.74
C THR A 37 -3.69 -15.23 2.22
N SER A 38 -4.65 -15.82 2.94
CA SER A 38 -5.35 -17.03 2.50
C SER A 38 -6.13 -16.81 1.21
N ILE A 39 -6.79 -15.66 1.05
CA ILE A 39 -7.51 -15.29 -0.17
C ILE A 39 -6.54 -15.10 -1.33
N PHE A 40 -5.42 -14.43 -1.11
CA PHE A 40 -4.44 -14.20 -2.16
C PHE A 40 -3.65 -15.45 -2.56
N ARG A 41 -3.62 -16.52 -1.75
CA ARG A 41 -3.18 -17.86 -2.20
C ARG A 41 -4.06 -18.38 -3.34
N GLU A 42 -5.39 -18.21 -3.21
CA GLU A 42 -6.32 -18.61 -4.27
C GLU A 42 -6.16 -17.74 -5.53
N VAL A 43 -5.94 -16.44 -5.37
CA VAL A 43 -5.59 -15.57 -6.49
C VAL A 43 -4.31 -16.08 -7.18
N ARG A 44 -3.27 -16.39 -6.39
CA ARG A 44 -2.01 -16.93 -6.91
C ARG A 44 -2.21 -18.26 -7.64
N ARG A 45 -3.10 -19.12 -7.14
CA ARG A 45 -3.42 -20.41 -7.76
C ARG A 45 -3.96 -20.25 -9.18
N VAL A 46 -4.87 -19.28 -9.39
CA VAL A 46 -5.54 -19.08 -10.68
C VAL A 46 -4.76 -18.21 -11.67
N LEU A 47 -3.77 -17.46 -11.22
CA LEU A 47 -2.89 -16.68 -12.08
C LEU A 47 -2.03 -17.59 -12.98
N THR A 48 -1.74 -17.13 -14.19
CA THR A 48 -0.72 -17.71 -15.08
C THR A 48 0.66 -17.69 -14.42
N PRO A 49 1.64 -18.48 -14.84
CA PRO A 49 2.99 -18.49 -14.27
C PRO A 49 3.68 -17.12 -14.28
N ASP A 50 3.39 -16.28 -15.25
CA ASP A 50 3.88 -14.91 -15.42
C ASP A 50 2.90 -13.83 -14.96
N GLY A 51 1.82 -14.23 -14.28
CA GLY A 51 0.75 -13.35 -13.84
C GLY A 51 1.15 -12.42 -12.70
N THR A 52 0.42 -11.30 -12.61
CA THR A 52 0.66 -10.22 -11.64
C THR A 52 -0.55 -9.92 -10.78
N LEU A 53 -0.29 -9.44 -9.57
CA LEU A 53 -1.29 -8.88 -8.66
C LEU A 53 -0.93 -7.42 -8.38
N TRP A 54 -1.89 -6.52 -8.59
CA TRP A 54 -1.82 -5.10 -8.24
C TRP A 54 -2.78 -4.85 -7.08
N LEU A 55 -2.22 -4.66 -5.91
CA LEU A 55 -2.96 -4.61 -4.66
C LEU A 55 -2.98 -3.19 -4.11
N ASN A 56 -4.13 -2.52 -4.22
CA ASN A 56 -4.33 -1.22 -3.60
C ASN A 56 -4.77 -1.41 -2.14
N ILE A 57 -4.10 -0.72 -1.22
CA ILE A 57 -4.42 -0.78 0.20
C ILE A 57 -4.00 0.51 0.93
N ALA A 58 -4.84 0.97 1.84
CA ALA A 58 -4.54 2.09 2.72
C ALA A 58 -4.32 1.62 4.15
N ASP A 59 -3.61 2.44 4.91
CA ASP A 59 -3.34 2.21 6.32
C ASP A 59 -4.39 2.89 7.22
N THR A 60 -4.36 2.55 8.50
CA THR A 60 -5.16 3.17 9.54
C THR A 60 -4.32 3.41 10.79
N TYR A 61 -4.89 4.09 11.78
CA TYR A 61 -4.20 4.46 13.01
C TYR A 61 -4.79 3.72 14.21
N ALA A 62 -3.91 3.30 15.13
CA ALA A 62 -4.30 2.78 16.43
C ALA A 62 -4.82 3.93 17.31
N GLY A 63 -5.93 3.70 17.99
CA GLY A 63 -6.46 4.69 18.91
C GLY A 63 -7.91 4.43 19.24
N LYS A 64 -8.35 5.05 20.31
CA LYS A 64 -9.79 5.20 20.53
C LYS A 64 -10.30 6.05 19.37
N GLY A 65 -11.10 5.46 18.49
CA GLY A 65 -11.95 6.24 17.65
C GLY A 65 -12.66 7.26 18.54
N ASN A 66 -12.86 8.46 18.04
CA ASN A 66 -13.76 9.38 18.70
C ASN A 66 -15.14 8.69 18.80
N GLN A 67 -15.34 7.89 19.83
CA GLN A 67 -16.65 7.76 20.42
C GLN A 67 -16.90 9.07 21.20
N GLY A 68 -16.81 10.18 20.46
CA GLY A 68 -17.49 11.36 20.95
C GLY A 68 -18.97 11.00 20.90
N GLU A 69 -19.63 11.18 22.01
CA GLU A 69 -21.09 11.21 22.15
C GLU A 69 -21.77 12.28 21.30
N SER A 70 -21.07 12.87 20.37
CA SER A 70 -21.59 13.76 19.34
C SER A 70 -22.01 12.94 18.14
N LEU A 71 -23.06 12.17 18.30
CA LEU A 71 -23.90 11.80 17.19
C LEU A 71 -24.40 13.13 16.59
N ASP A 72 -24.07 13.39 15.32
CA ASP A 72 -24.65 14.48 14.57
C ASP A 72 -26.18 14.40 14.74
N PRO A 73 -26.87 15.42 15.28
CA PRO A 73 -28.33 15.37 15.47
C PRO A 73 -29.11 14.94 14.21
N LYS A 74 -28.51 15.14 13.03
CA LYS A 74 -29.07 14.68 11.74
C LYS A 74 -28.92 13.18 11.50
N TYR A 75 -28.04 12.52 12.24
CA TYR A 75 -27.75 11.10 12.07
C TYR A 75 -27.60 10.41 13.44
N PRO A 76 -28.69 10.27 14.19
CA PRO A 76 -28.66 9.78 15.58
C PRO A 76 -28.13 8.36 15.71
N ASN A 77 -28.14 7.59 14.63
CA ASN A 77 -27.60 6.21 14.55
C ASN A 77 -26.27 6.14 13.79
N GLY A 78 -25.60 7.26 13.55
CA GLY A 78 -24.44 7.34 12.69
C GLY A 78 -24.80 7.28 11.19
N ARG A 79 -23.84 7.60 10.32
CA ARG A 79 -24.00 7.44 8.88
C ARG A 79 -23.78 5.99 8.51
N THR A 80 -24.71 5.36 7.78
CA THR A 80 -24.54 4.00 7.24
C THR A 80 -23.20 3.92 6.50
N GLY A 81 -22.37 2.95 6.87
CA GLY A 81 -21.04 2.76 6.29
C GLY A 81 -19.93 3.64 6.90
N GLN A 82 -20.21 4.42 7.96
CA GLN A 82 -19.15 5.03 8.75
C GLN A 82 -18.52 4.04 9.71
N VAL A 83 -17.20 4.16 9.80
CA VAL A 83 -16.32 3.36 10.63
C VAL A 83 -16.77 3.39 12.07
N VAL A 84 -17.03 2.24 12.62
CA VAL A 84 -16.84 2.04 14.05
C VAL A 84 -15.33 1.92 14.24
N ALA A 85 -14.71 2.98 14.70
CA ALA A 85 -13.30 2.93 15.02
C ALA A 85 -13.05 1.75 15.94
N LEU A 86 -11.92 1.08 15.73
CA LEU A 86 -11.49 -0.02 16.60
C LEU A 86 -11.46 0.47 18.05
N ASN A 87 -12.44 0.01 18.84
CA ASN A 87 -12.54 0.26 20.27
C ASN A 87 -11.55 -0.63 21.01
N GLY A 88 -10.26 -0.47 20.79
CA GLY A 88 -9.32 -1.32 21.47
C GLY A 88 -7.87 -0.90 21.32
N LYS A 89 -7.05 -1.40 22.22
CA LYS A 89 -5.61 -1.39 22.06
C LYS A 89 -5.28 -2.34 20.91
N VAL A 90 -4.62 -1.83 19.88
CA VAL A 90 -4.01 -2.68 18.86
C VAL A 90 -2.70 -3.19 19.45
N GLU A 91 -2.54 -4.51 19.50
CA GLU A 91 -1.34 -5.14 20.04
C GLU A 91 -0.10 -4.63 19.29
N GLY A 92 0.94 -4.27 20.04
CA GLY A 92 2.18 -3.72 19.49
C GLY A 92 2.13 -2.25 19.09
N CYS A 93 0.97 -1.58 19.20
CA CYS A 93 0.82 -0.16 18.84
C CYS A 93 0.42 0.69 20.05
N LYS A 94 0.97 1.89 20.13
CA LYS A 94 0.50 2.93 21.05
C LYS A 94 -0.66 3.71 20.41
N ALA A 95 -1.46 4.38 21.23
CA ALA A 95 -2.48 5.28 20.72
C ALA A 95 -1.85 6.29 19.72
N LYS A 96 -2.50 6.50 18.56
CA LYS A 96 -2.05 7.33 17.43
C LYS A 96 -0.95 6.74 16.56
N ASP A 97 -0.38 5.58 16.86
CA ASP A 97 0.54 4.93 15.94
C ASP A 97 -0.18 4.57 14.63
N MET A 98 0.49 4.73 13.51
CA MET A 98 0.09 4.14 12.26
C MET A 98 0.34 2.63 12.35
N ILE A 99 -0.67 1.82 12.03
CA ILE A 99 -0.60 0.35 12.25
C ILE A 99 0.37 -0.31 11.28
N GLY A 100 0.50 0.21 10.07
CA GLY A 100 1.36 -0.35 9.05
C GLY A 100 0.72 -1.52 8.27
N VAL A 101 -0.60 -1.58 8.22
CA VAL A 101 -1.35 -2.66 7.56
C VAL A 101 -0.88 -2.96 6.15
N PRO A 102 -0.62 -1.96 5.27
CA PRO A 102 -0.11 -2.23 3.92
C PRO A 102 1.18 -3.04 3.93
N TRP A 103 2.12 -2.66 4.77
CA TRP A 103 3.42 -3.31 4.86
C TRP A 103 3.35 -4.69 5.52
N LEU A 104 2.52 -4.83 6.56
CA LEU A 104 2.26 -6.14 7.19
C LEU A 104 1.72 -7.13 6.15
N LEU A 105 0.75 -6.71 5.33
CA LEU A 105 0.21 -7.56 4.28
C LEU A 105 1.22 -7.84 3.16
N ALA A 106 1.95 -6.82 2.70
CA ALA A 106 2.97 -6.98 1.66
C ALA A 106 4.07 -7.97 2.08
N PHE A 107 4.51 -7.90 3.33
CA PHE A 107 5.53 -8.82 3.86
C PHE A 107 4.98 -10.22 4.11
N ALA A 108 3.73 -10.36 4.55
CA ALA A 108 3.08 -11.64 4.70
C ALA A 108 2.91 -12.34 3.34
N LEU A 109 2.46 -11.63 2.31
CA LEU A 109 2.37 -12.17 0.95
C LEU A 109 3.75 -12.56 0.40
N ARG A 110 4.78 -11.76 0.65
CA ARG A 110 6.15 -12.12 0.27
C ARG A 110 6.61 -13.40 0.98
N ALA A 111 6.32 -13.54 2.26
CA ALA A 111 6.64 -14.76 3.02
C ALA A 111 5.84 -15.96 2.51
N ASP A 112 4.61 -15.74 2.01
CA ASP A 112 3.73 -16.75 1.42
C ASP A 112 4.12 -17.14 -0.04
N GLY A 113 5.25 -16.63 -0.54
CA GLY A 113 5.83 -17.02 -1.82
C GLY A 113 5.54 -16.10 -2.99
N TRP A 114 4.92 -14.94 -2.78
CA TRP A 114 4.83 -13.89 -3.79
C TRP A 114 6.16 -13.15 -3.93
N TYR A 115 6.45 -12.66 -5.13
CA TYR A 115 7.53 -11.70 -5.36
C TYR A 115 6.98 -10.28 -5.20
N LEU A 116 7.34 -9.60 -4.12
CA LEU A 116 7.03 -8.17 -3.93
C LEU A 116 7.97 -7.35 -4.82
N ARG A 117 7.43 -6.70 -5.86
CA ARG A 117 8.21 -6.08 -6.92
C ARG A 117 8.32 -4.57 -6.80
N SER A 118 7.24 -3.92 -6.40
CA SER A 118 7.21 -2.46 -6.29
C SER A 118 6.17 -2.01 -5.27
N ASP A 119 6.43 -0.87 -4.67
CA ASP A 119 5.47 -0.03 -3.97
C ASP A 119 5.25 1.23 -4.78
N ILE A 120 4.03 1.45 -5.21
CA ILE A 120 3.60 2.58 -6.02
C ILE A 120 2.73 3.46 -5.15
N ILE A 121 3.04 4.74 -5.08
CA ILE A 121 2.25 5.71 -4.33
C ILE A 121 1.15 6.25 -5.23
N TRP A 122 -0.10 5.92 -4.91
CA TRP A 122 -1.25 6.52 -5.54
C TRP A 122 -1.64 7.81 -4.83
N MET A 123 -1.22 8.93 -5.37
CA MET A 123 -1.55 10.25 -4.84
C MET A 123 -2.97 10.64 -5.22
N LYS A 124 -3.76 11.01 -4.23
CA LYS A 124 -5.14 11.49 -4.43
C LYS A 124 -5.14 12.97 -4.74
N ALA A 125 -5.74 13.37 -5.85
CA ALA A 125 -5.86 14.80 -6.23
C ALA A 125 -6.77 15.57 -5.23
N ASN A 126 -7.83 14.92 -4.73
CA ASN A 126 -8.76 15.48 -3.77
C ASN A 126 -8.90 14.53 -2.56
N PRO A 127 -7.94 14.50 -1.62
CA PRO A 127 -8.04 13.67 -0.44
C PRO A 127 -9.16 14.18 0.47
N MET A 128 -9.81 13.28 1.20
CA MET A 128 -10.77 13.65 2.23
C MET A 128 -10.07 14.50 3.30
N PRO A 129 -10.63 15.65 3.69
CA PRO A 129 -10.08 16.45 4.78
C PRO A 129 -10.03 15.64 6.07
N GLU A 130 -8.91 15.71 6.78
CA GLU A 130 -8.74 15.14 8.11
C GLU A 130 -8.73 16.25 9.16
N SER A 131 -9.46 16.06 10.27
CA SER A 131 -9.48 17.03 11.38
C SER A 131 -8.24 16.96 12.28
N THR A 132 -7.29 16.10 11.96
CA THR A 132 -6.05 15.91 12.72
C THR A 132 -5.18 17.17 12.66
N LYS A 133 -4.52 17.49 13.80
CA LYS A 133 -3.70 18.71 13.95
C LYS A 133 -2.24 18.40 14.32
N ASP A 134 -1.91 17.13 14.53
CA ASP A 134 -0.61 16.68 15.05
C ASP A 134 0.19 15.84 14.05
N ARG A 135 -0.28 15.76 12.81
CA ARG A 135 0.41 15.15 11.67
C ARG A 135 -0.13 15.69 10.34
N PRO A 136 0.59 15.59 9.24
CA PRO A 136 0.05 15.89 7.92
C PRO A 136 -1.16 15.01 7.58
N SER A 137 -2.12 15.56 6.83
CA SER A 137 -3.21 14.78 6.25
C SER A 137 -2.67 13.78 5.24
N ARG A 138 -3.21 12.56 5.25
CA ARG A 138 -2.79 11.53 4.31
C ARG A 138 -3.51 11.69 2.98
N CYS A 139 -2.74 11.88 1.92
CA CYS A 139 -3.25 12.09 0.56
C CYS A 139 -2.88 10.96 -0.41
N TYR A 140 -2.44 9.81 0.06
CA TYR A 140 -2.01 8.70 -0.79
C TYR A 140 -2.46 7.34 -0.26
N GLU A 141 -2.42 6.36 -1.14
CA GLU A 141 -2.55 4.93 -0.84
C GLU A 141 -1.40 4.17 -1.50
N HIS A 142 -1.17 2.94 -1.05
CA HIS A 142 -0.17 2.06 -1.63
C HIS A 142 -0.77 1.16 -2.69
N ILE A 143 -0.10 1.02 -3.82
CA ILE A 143 -0.38 -0.04 -4.80
C ILE A 143 0.86 -0.93 -4.86
N PHE A 144 0.75 -2.12 -4.30
CA PHE A 144 1.83 -3.10 -4.40
C PHE A 144 1.72 -3.89 -5.69
N LEU A 145 2.82 -3.92 -6.45
CA LEU A 145 3.00 -4.87 -7.53
C LEU A 145 3.61 -6.15 -6.96
N LEU A 146 2.87 -7.24 -7.08
CA LEU A 146 3.34 -8.58 -6.74
C LEU A 146 3.26 -9.47 -7.99
N SER A 147 4.18 -10.41 -8.11
CA SER A 147 4.16 -11.39 -9.18
C SER A 147 4.20 -12.82 -8.64
N LYS A 148 3.62 -13.75 -9.41
CA LYS A 148 3.59 -15.17 -9.07
C LYS A 148 4.98 -15.81 -9.16
N SER A 149 5.80 -15.31 -10.08
CA SER A 149 7.13 -15.86 -10.39
C SER A 149 8.18 -14.77 -10.52
N ARG A 150 9.45 -15.14 -10.49
CA ARG A 150 10.59 -14.23 -10.71
C ARG A 150 10.52 -13.55 -12.08
N ARG A 151 10.07 -14.25 -13.12
CA ARG A 151 9.81 -13.72 -14.46
C ARG A 151 8.32 -13.52 -14.63
N TYR A 152 7.90 -12.34 -15.00
CA TYR A 152 6.50 -11.98 -15.17
C TYR A 152 6.35 -11.03 -16.35
N TYR A 153 5.14 -10.93 -16.90
CA TYR A 153 4.85 -10.01 -17.99
C TYR A 153 4.82 -8.57 -17.48
N TYR A 154 5.59 -7.72 -18.15
CA TYR A 154 5.59 -6.29 -17.93
C TYR A 154 6.02 -5.57 -19.20
N ASP A 155 5.13 -4.79 -19.83
CA ASP A 155 5.41 -4.04 -21.04
C ASP A 155 5.92 -2.64 -20.70
N ALA A 156 7.22 -2.53 -20.50
CA ALA A 156 7.88 -1.27 -20.21
C ALA A 156 7.82 -0.29 -21.40
N ALA A 157 7.71 -0.79 -22.63
CA ALA A 157 7.66 0.06 -23.82
C ALA A 157 6.31 0.77 -23.94
N ALA A 158 5.21 0.08 -23.57
CA ALA A 158 3.86 0.65 -23.63
C ALA A 158 3.64 1.82 -22.67
N ILE A 159 4.41 1.87 -21.57
CA ILE A 159 4.30 2.93 -20.54
C ILE A 159 5.48 3.92 -20.59
N ALA A 160 6.39 3.78 -21.54
CA ALA A 160 7.54 4.68 -21.65
C ALA A 160 7.08 6.10 -21.96
N GLU A 161 7.47 7.05 -21.15
CA GLU A 161 7.26 8.47 -21.43
C GLU A 161 8.28 8.99 -22.45
N PRO A 162 7.91 9.99 -23.29
CA PRO A 162 8.86 10.63 -24.18
C PRO A 162 10.05 11.18 -23.41
N VAL A 163 11.25 10.92 -23.90
CA VAL A 163 12.49 11.44 -23.31
C VAL A 163 12.50 12.96 -23.45
N ALA A 164 12.72 13.69 -22.34
CA ALA A 164 12.82 15.14 -22.38
C ALA A 164 13.87 15.61 -23.42
N ALA A 165 13.58 16.65 -24.17
CA ALA A 165 14.43 17.14 -25.25
C ALA A 165 15.89 17.43 -24.82
N SER A 166 16.12 17.76 -23.56
CA SER A 166 17.45 17.96 -22.97
C SER A 166 18.24 16.68 -22.69
N THR A 167 17.57 15.52 -22.61
CA THR A 167 18.19 14.24 -22.21
C THR A 167 19.20 13.72 -23.22
N PRO A 168 18.92 13.73 -24.56
CA PRO A 168 19.90 13.29 -25.56
C PRO A 168 21.20 14.08 -25.50
N ALA A 169 21.11 15.39 -25.30
CA ALA A 169 22.30 16.25 -25.17
C ALA A 169 23.11 15.96 -23.91
N ARG A 170 22.42 15.62 -22.81
CA ARG A 170 23.04 15.24 -21.54
C ARG A 170 23.70 13.86 -21.61
N MET A 171 23.06 12.88 -22.29
CA MET A 171 23.64 11.56 -22.51
C MET A 171 24.87 11.62 -23.42
N LYS A 172 24.87 12.47 -24.49
CA LYS A 172 26.03 12.66 -25.38
C LYS A 172 27.21 13.29 -24.66
N ARG A 173 27.01 14.11 -23.62
CA ARG A 173 28.10 14.69 -22.82
C ARG A 173 28.79 13.68 -21.90
N GLY A 174 28.22 12.50 -21.71
CA GLY A 174 28.68 11.53 -20.73
C GLY A 174 28.56 12.06 -19.30
N PHE A 175 28.84 11.25 -18.34
CA PHE A 175 29.10 11.68 -16.96
C PHE A 175 30.54 12.18 -16.94
N GLY A 176 30.76 13.43 -17.40
CA GLY A 176 32.10 14.02 -17.45
C GLY A 176 32.76 14.08 -16.06
N ALA A 177 34.07 14.14 -16.03
CA ALA A 177 34.94 14.22 -14.85
C ALA A 177 34.69 15.43 -13.91
N GLY A 178 33.58 16.14 -14.09
CA GLY A 178 33.13 17.27 -13.26
C GLY A 178 31.85 17.01 -12.45
N ASN A 179 31.37 15.78 -12.37
CA ASN A 179 30.25 15.47 -11.53
C ASN A 179 30.69 15.57 -10.05
N LYS A 180 30.01 16.42 -9.26
CA LYS A 180 30.25 16.59 -7.82
C LYS A 180 30.24 15.26 -7.01
N TYR A 181 29.73 14.20 -7.61
CA TYR A 181 29.65 12.86 -7.02
C TYR A 181 30.74 11.90 -7.51
N SER A 182 31.64 12.35 -8.40
CA SER A 182 32.83 11.59 -8.84
C SER A 182 34.09 11.95 -8.04
N ALA A 183 33.98 12.78 -7.01
CA ALA A 183 35.06 12.97 -6.08
C ALA A 183 35.27 11.66 -5.31
N ASP A 184 36.46 11.08 -5.44
CA ASP A 184 36.88 9.90 -4.71
C ASP A 184 36.52 10.00 -3.23
N ILE A 185 35.56 9.21 -2.79
CA ILE A 185 35.35 9.03 -1.36
C ILE A 185 36.49 8.13 -0.90
N PRO A 186 37.42 8.60 -0.04
CA PRO A 186 38.53 7.78 0.42
C PRO A 186 37.99 6.51 1.06
N GLY A 187 38.33 5.37 0.49
CA GLY A 187 37.96 4.04 1.01
C GLY A 187 36.96 3.23 0.18
N GLN A 188 36.33 3.77 -0.86
CA GLN A 188 35.49 2.98 -1.79
C GLN A 188 36.34 2.38 -2.90
N LYS A 189 36.65 1.08 -2.79
CA LYS A 189 37.20 0.30 -3.92
C LYS A 189 36.08 0.01 -4.91
N HIS A 190 36.23 0.45 -6.16
CA HIS A 190 35.38 0.03 -7.26
C HIS A 190 35.55 -1.49 -7.43
N GLN A 191 34.47 -2.25 -7.17
CA GLN A 191 34.40 -3.65 -7.62
C GLN A 191 33.95 -3.63 -9.08
N HIS A 192 34.82 -4.11 -9.97
CA HIS A 192 34.52 -4.42 -11.36
C HIS A 192 33.69 -5.69 -11.49
#